data_20cdbf0fdac1c44515a1724eff5f62c9
#
_entry.id   20cdbf0fdac1c44515a1724eff5f62c9
#
_cell.length_a   1.000
_cell.length_b   1.000
_cell.length_c   1.000
_cell.angle_alpha   90.00
_cell.angle_beta   90.00
_cell.angle_gamma   90.00
#
_symmetry.space_group_name_H-M   'P 1'
#
loop_
_entity.id
_entity.type
_entity.pdbx_description
1 polymer ?
#
loop_
_entity_poly.entity_id
_entity_poly.type
_entity_poly.pdbx_seq_one_letter_code
_entity_poly.pdbx_strand_id
1 'polypeptide(L)'
;YRPVVTVSYFIDQYVWGLNPLGFHLTNLLLHLTNVLLVYSLFQRLCRSDLIAIASTALYSVQPVLTEAINSVGFREDLLAAMFVLLSALLYIRGNLAISILSYGVALLSKESAFPLPLILIAYDYLYHRGLFPKRYLWYFLISTLYLYLRFFLLYNPAEDTLINKVPLLMRLASIPVAIFYNIKLLLFPISLVSDYPSFDFLLRPAVSVYLIAAMS
;
A
#
# COMPACT_ATOMS: atom_id res chain seq x y z
N TYR A 1 -7.52 -8.04 10.66
CA TYR A 1 -7.73 -9.32 9.97
C TYR A 1 -7.45 -9.17 8.47
N ARG A 2 -6.49 -9.94 7.93
CA ARG A 2 -6.02 -9.86 6.54
C ARG A 2 -6.09 -11.26 5.88
N PRO A 3 -7.26 -11.67 5.38
CA PRO A 3 -7.50 -13.04 4.95
C PRO A 3 -6.58 -13.48 3.79
N VAL A 4 -6.28 -12.60 2.84
CA VAL A 4 -5.41 -12.92 1.70
C VAL A 4 -3.98 -13.24 2.16
N VAL A 5 -3.47 -12.46 3.12
CA VAL A 5 -2.15 -12.67 3.72
C VAL A 5 -2.12 -14.01 4.46
N THR A 6 -3.15 -14.27 5.27
CA THR A 6 -3.28 -15.53 6.02
C THR A 6 -3.30 -16.74 5.07
N VAL A 7 -4.09 -16.68 4.00
CA VAL A 7 -4.13 -17.74 2.97
C VAL A 7 -2.75 -17.91 2.34
N SER A 8 -2.02 -16.84 2.05
CA SER A 8 -0.67 -16.93 1.47
C SER A 8 0.32 -17.65 2.38
N TYR A 9 0.19 -17.47 3.71
CA TYR A 9 1.02 -18.21 4.67
C TYR A 9 0.66 -19.68 4.76
N PHE A 10 -0.62 -20.03 4.66
CA PHE A 10 -1.03 -21.43 4.59
C PHE A 10 -0.49 -22.12 3.33
N ILE A 11 -0.48 -21.43 2.20
CA ILE A 11 0.11 -21.95 0.95
C ILE A 11 1.62 -22.19 1.15
N ASP A 12 2.34 -21.22 1.73
CA ASP A 12 3.77 -21.37 2.00
C ASP A 12 4.04 -22.53 2.95
N GLN A 13 3.27 -22.65 4.02
CA GLN A 13 3.39 -23.76 4.97
C GLN A 13 3.16 -25.10 4.29
N TYR A 14 2.22 -25.18 3.37
CA TYR A 14 1.94 -26.41 2.62
C TYR A 14 3.09 -26.78 1.67
N VAL A 15 3.69 -25.79 0.99
CA VAL A 15 4.74 -26.00 -0.02
C VAL A 15 6.13 -26.17 0.63
N TRP A 16 6.45 -25.33 1.62
CA TRP A 16 7.79 -25.19 2.20
C TRP A 16 7.90 -25.78 3.60
N GLY A 17 6.78 -26.22 4.20
CA GLY A 17 6.72 -26.55 5.63
C GLY A 17 6.98 -25.32 6.49
N LEU A 18 7.78 -25.48 7.53
CA LEU A 18 8.23 -24.37 8.41
C LEU A 18 9.64 -23.84 8.04
N ASN A 19 10.07 -24.04 6.80
CA ASN A 19 11.39 -23.58 6.36
C ASN A 19 11.34 -22.05 6.08
N PRO A 20 12.05 -21.20 6.85
CA PRO A 20 12.05 -19.75 6.67
C PRO A 20 12.50 -19.31 5.26
N LEU A 21 13.44 -20.02 4.65
CA LEU A 21 13.92 -19.70 3.29
C LEU A 21 12.79 -19.73 2.26
N GLY A 22 11.81 -20.64 2.40
CA GLY A 22 10.66 -20.71 1.50
C GLY A 22 9.78 -19.47 1.61
N PHE A 23 9.52 -18.98 2.81
CA PHE A 23 8.74 -17.76 3.05
C PHE A 23 9.43 -16.51 2.47
N HIS A 24 10.76 -16.41 2.61
CA HIS A 24 11.53 -15.33 2.01
C HIS A 24 11.53 -15.42 0.48
N LEU A 25 11.64 -16.64 -0.08
CA LEU A 25 11.56 -16.85 -1.52
C LEU A 25 10.22 -16.39 -2.08
N THR A 26 9.12 -16.71 -1.40
CA THR A 26 7.79 -16.23 -1.80
C THR A 26 7.71 -14.70 -1.79
N ASN A 27 8.25 -14.02 -0.76
CA ASN A 27 8.28 -12.56 -0.71
C ASN A 27 9.12 -11.99 -1.87
N LEU A 28 10.25 -12.59 -2.18
CA LEU A 28 11.09 -12.19 -3.32
C LEU A 28 10.33 -12.36 -4.65
N LEU A 29 9.63 -13.47 -4.85
CA LEU A 29 8.83 -13.71 -6.06
C LEU A 29 7.67 -12.70 -6.18
N LEU A 30 7.02 -12.35 -5.07
CA LEU A 30 5.99 -11.29 -5.04
C LEU A 30 6.60 -9.94 -5.43
N HIS A 31 7.78 -9.60 -4.90
CA HIS A 31 8.48 -8.37 -5.28
C HIS A 31 8.84 -8.35 -6.76
N LEU A 32 9.40 -9.42 -7.30
CA LEU A 32 9.71 -9.53 -8.74
C LEU A 32 8.44 -9.38 -9.59
N THR A 33 7.33 -9.96 -9.16
CA THR A 33 6.02 -9.78 -9.82
C THR A 33 5.60 -8.30 -9.81
N ASN A 34 5.77 -7.60 -8.69
CA ASN A 34 5.50 -6.17 -8.58
C ASN A 34 6.38 -5.36 -9.55
N VAL A 35 7.67 -5.69 -9.64
CA VAL A 35 8.62 -5.06 -10.59
C VAL A 35 8.12 -5.20 -12.04
N LEU A 36 7.67 -6.40 -12.43
CA LEU A 36 7.12 -6.65 -13.77
C LEU A 36 5.80 -5.90 -14.02
N LEU A 37 4.95 -5.79 -13.00
CA LEU A 37 3.71 -5.01 -13.08
C LEU A 37 3.99 -3.51 -13.22
N VAL A 38 4.97 -2.98 -12.50
CA VAL A 38 5.42 -1.58 -12.63
C VAL A 38 5.93 -1.32 -14.04
N TYR A 39 6.79 -2.20 -14.58
CA TYR A 39 7.23 -2.09 -15.97
C TYR A 39 6.06 -2.03 -16.96
N SER A 40 5.13 -3.00 -16.85
CA SER A 40 3.98 -3.09 -17.73
C SER A 40 3.05 -1.87 -17.63
N LEU A 41 2.91 -1.32 -16.42
CA LEU A 41 2.11 -0.14 -16.16
C LEU A 41 2.74 1.11 -16.82
N PHE A 42 4.03 1.39 -16.57
CA PHE A 42 4.72 2.55 -17.09
C PHE A 42 4.89 2.50 -18.62
N GLN A 43 5.15 1.31 -19.18
CA GLN A 43 5.17 1.12 -20.64
C GLN A 43 3.86 1.56 -21.29
N ARG A 44 2.71 1.25 -20.65
CA ARG A 44 1.39 1.66 -21.17
C ARG A 44 1.08 3.13 -20.92
N LEU A 45 1.49 3.68 -19.78
CA LEU A 45 1.25 5.08 -19.44
C LEU A 45 2.08 6.03 -20.31
N CYS A 46 3.36 5.76 -20.43
CA CYS A 46 4.32 6.68 -21.08
C CYS A 46 4.63 6.31 -22.52
N ARG A 47 4.27 5.10 -22.97
CA ARG A 47 4.58 4.58 -24.32
C ARG A 47 6.07 4.70 -24.67
N SER A 48 6.94 4.58 -23.69
CA SER A 48 8.38 4.69 -23.81
C SER A 48 9.04 3.60 -22.99
N ASP A 49 9.80 2.73 -23.64
CA ASP A 49 10.52 1.64 -22.97
C ASP A 49 11.59 2.19 -22.02
N LEU A 50 12.24 3.29 -22.39
CA LEU A 50 13.26 3.92 -21.55
C LEU A 50 12.65 4.40 -20.22
N ILE A 51 11.50 5.06 -20.26
CA ILE A 51 10.82 5.53 -19.04
C ILE A 51 10.34 4.33 -18.22
N ALA A 52 9.79 3.31 -18.88
CA ALA A 52 9.35 2.10 -18.20
C ALA A 52 10.51 1.39 -17.47
N ILE A 53 11.66 1.21 -18.14
CA ILE A 53 12.86 0.60 -17.56
C ILE A 53 13.39 1.45 -16.40
N ALA A 54 13.53 2.77 -16.60
CA ALA A 54 14.04 3.67 -15.55
C ALA A 54 13.14 3.68 -14.32
N SER A 55 11.81 3.79 -14.49
CA SER A 55 10.84 3.75 -13.38
C SER A 55 10.87 2.41 -12.65
N THR A 56 11.00 1.32 -13.40
CA THR A 56 11.08 -0.04 -12.85
C THR A 56 12.36 -0.25 -12.07
N ALA A 57 13.50 0.22 -12.61
CA ALA A 57 14.78 0.15 -11.92
C ALA A 57 14.76 0.94 -10.62
N LEU A 58 14.21 2.16 -10.62
CA LEU A 58 14.03 2.95 -9.41
C LEU A 58 13.15 2.23 -8.37
N TYR A 59 12.04 1.63 -8.80
CA TYR A 59 11.17 0.88 -7.91
C TYR A 59 11.89 -0.36 -7.33
N SER A 60 12.60 -1.12 -8.16
CA SER A 60 13.23 -2.39 -7.75
C SER A 60 14.33 -2.23 -6.71
N VAL A 61 15.04 -1.08 -6.72
CA VAL A 61 16.16 -0.80 -5.79
C VAL A 61 15.75 0.13 -4.63
N GLN A 62 14.45 0.46 -4.51
CA GLN A 62 13.99 1.38 -3.47
C GLN A 62 14.21 0.79 -2.06
N PRO A 63 15.04 1.41 -1.21
CA PRO A 63 15.41 0.85 0.09
C PRO A 63 14.22 0.67 1.04
N VAL A 64 13.17 1.49 0.92
CA VAL A 64 11.94 1.37 1.73
C VAL A 64 11.25 0.02 1.54
N LEU A 65 11.41 -0.63 0.37
CA LEU A 65 10.82 -1.94 0.09
C LEU A 65 11.61 -3.11 0.73
N THR A 66 12.83 -2.86 1.18
CA THR A 66 13.71 -3.89 1.74
C THR A 66 13.07 -4.57 2.97
N GLU A 67 12.38 -3.82 3.79
CA GLU A 67 11.69 -4.35 4.97
C GLU A 67 10.57 -5.32 4.56
N ALA A 68 9.73 -4.95 3.58
CA ALA A 68 8.66 -5.80 3.10
C ALA A 68 9.16 -7.09 2.42
N ILE A 69 10.35 -7.06 1.81
CA ILE A 69 10.96 -8.22 1.16
C ILE A 69 11.60 -9.14 2.19
N ASN A 70 12.37 -8.57 3.13
CA ASN A 70 13.18 -9.34 4.07
C ASN A 70 12.40 -9.80 5.31
N SER A 71 11.30 -9.16 5.65
CA SER A 71 10.46 -9.56 6.78
C SER A 71 9.24 -10.33 6.31
N VAL A 72 9.08 -11.55 6.82
CA VAL A 72 7.88 -12.37 6.53
C VAL A 72 6.61 -11.65 7.01
N GLY A 73 6.69 -10.89 8.10
CA GLY A 73 5.55 -10.20 8.70
C GLY A 73 4.94 -9.07 7.87
N PHE A 74 5.67 -8.52 6.90
CA PHE A 74 5.21 -7.39 6.05
C PHE A 74 4.76 -7.81 4.64
N ARG A 75 4.46 -9.09 4.43
CA ARG A 75 3.95 -9.63 3.15
C ARG A 75 2.68 -8.93 2.67
N GLU A 76 1.88 -8.41 3.58
CA GLU A 76 0.69 -7.64 3.23
C GLU A 76 0.96 -6.47 2.29
N ASP A 77 2.11 -5.80 2.43
CA ASP A 77 2.51 -4.69 1.56
C ASP A 77 2.80 -5.17 0.14
N LEU A 78 3.49 -6.29 -0.01
CA LEU A 78 3.80 -6.89 -1.31
C LEU A 78 2.54 -7.37 -2.03
N LEU A 79 1.62 -8.02 -1.31
CA LEU A 79 0.35 -8.49 -1.86
C LEU A 79 -0.57 -7.33 -2.23
N ALA A 80 -0.72 -6.34 -1.35
CA ALA A 80 -1.53 -5.15 -1.64
C ALA A 80 -0.99 -4.41 -2.86
N ALA A 81 0.33 -4.17 -2.94
CA ALA A 81 0.97 -3.54 -4.09
C ALA A 81 0.72 -4.33 -5.38
N MET A 82 0.89 -5.67 -5.34
CA MET A 82 0.65 -6.54 -6.49
C MET A 82 -0.77 -6.38 -7.03
N PHE A 83 -1.76 -6.47 -6.15
CA PHE A 83 -3.16 -6.41 -6.59
C PHE A 83 -3.62 -4.99 -6.94
N VAL A 84 -3.05 -3.94 -6.34
CA VAL A 84 -3.26 -2.54 -6.74
C VAL A 84 -2.70 -2.30 -8.15
N LEU A 85 -1.45 -2.69 -8.40
CA LEU A 85 -0.81 -2.55 -9.71
C LEU A 85 -1.53 -3.36 -10.79
N LEU A 86 -1.91 -4.59 -10.47
CA LEU A 86 -2.69 -5.44 -11.37
C LEU A 86 -4.05 -4.82 -11.69
N SER A 87 -4.76 -4.31 -10.68
CA SER A 87 -6.04 -3.63 -10.85
C SER A 87 -5.91 -2.40 -11.76
N ALA A 88 -4.91 -1.54 -11.52
CA ALA A 88 -4.64 -0.38 -12.36
C ALA A 88 -4.32 -0.76 -13.80
N LEU A 89 -3.45 -1.75 -14.00
CA LEU A 89 -3.08 -2.25 -15.33
C LEU A 89 -4.28 -2.82 -16.09
N LEU A 90 -5.13 -3.59 -15.43
CA LEU A 90 -6.34 -4.17 -16.01
C LEU A 90 -7.39 -3.10 -16.33
N TYR A 91 -7.52 -2.07 -15.48
CA TYR A 91 -8.36 -0.92 -15.75
C TYR A 91 -7.93 -0.20 -17.06
N ILE A 92 -6.65 0.07 -17.19
CA ILE A 92 -6.08 0.71 -18.39
C ILE A 92 -6.28 -0.17 -19.63
N ARG A 93 -6.24 -1.50 -19.48
CA ARG A 93 -6.53 -2.48 -20.55
C ARG A 93 -8.01 -2.58 -20.90
N GLY A 94 -8.90 -1.94 -20.15
CA GLY A 94 -10.34 -1.99 -20.35
C GLY A 94 -11.03 -3.21 -19.73
N ASN A 95 -10.32 -4.05 -18.98
CA ASN A 95 -10.89 -5.21 -18.32
C ASN A 95 -11.39 -4.84 -16.92
N LEU A 96 -12.53 -4.17 -16.87
CA LEU A 96 -13.09 -3.60 -15.65
C LEU A 96 -13.42 -4.65 -14.59
N ALA A 97 -14.00 -5.79 -14.98
CA ALA A 97 -14.44 -6.81 -14.03
C ALA A 97 -13.27 -7.40 -13.23
N ILE A 98 -12.19 -7.81 -13.91
CA ILE A 98 -11.02 -8.37 -13.23
C ILE A 98 -10.27 -7.28 -12.46
N SER A 99 -10.27 -6.04 -12.94
CA SER A 99 -9.70 -4.90 -12.23
C SER A 99 -10.39 -4.66 -10.88
N ILE A 100 -11.72 -4.67 -10.85
CA ILE A 100 -12.52 -4.52 -9.64
C ILE A 100 -12.28 -5.70 -8.67
N LEU A 101 -12.21 -6.93 -9.20
CA LEU A 101 -11.90 -8.11 -8.39
C LEU A 101 -10.51 -8.00 -7.75
N SER A 102 -9.50 -7.62 -8.55
CA SER A 102 -8.13 -7.40 -8.05
C SER A 102 -8.09 -6.33 -6.96
N TYR A 103 -8.84 -5.24 -7.12
CA TYR A 103 -8.96 -4.22 -6.10
C TYR A 103 -9.56 -4.75 -4.79
N GLY A 104 -10.61 -5.57 -4.87
CA GLY A 104 -11.18 -6.25 -3.70
C GLY A 104 -10.15 -7.11 -2.96
N VAL A 105 -9.34 -7.88 -3.70
CA VAL A 105 -8.25 -8.69 -3.12
C VAL A 105 -7.17 -7.81 -2.51
N ALA A 106 -6.85 -6.65 -3.12
CA ALA A 106 -5.91 -5.68 -2.56
C ALA A 106 -6.37 -5.16 -1.19
N LEU A 107 -7.65 -4.76 -1.07
CA LEU A 107 -8.24 -4.32 0.20
C LEU A 107 -8.21 -5.41 1.27
N LEU A 108 -8.45 -6.67 0.89
CA LEU A 108 -8.37 -7.83 1.80
C LEU A 108 -6.92 -8.18 2.19
N SER A 109 -5.92 -7.62 1.47
CA SER A 109 -4.50 -7.73 1.81
C SER A 109 -4.07 -6.62 2.77
N LYS A 110 -4.35 -5.36 2.42
CA LYS A 110 -4.04 -4.19 3.25
C LYS A 110 -4.92 -2.99 2.88
N GLU A 111 -5.31 -2.22 3.88
CA GLU A 111 -6.11 -1.00 3.74
C GLU A 111 -5.41 0.12 2.94
N SER A 112 -4.09 0.06 2.77
CA SER A 112 -3.33 1.00 1.92
C SER A 112 -3.77 1.00 0.44
N ALA A 113 -4.57 0.03 0.00
CA ALA A 113 -5.17 -0.03 -1.33
C ALA A 113 -6.31 0.99 -1.56
N PHE A 114 -6.88 1.59 -0.51
CA PHE A 114 -8.01 2.54 -0.59
C PHE A 114 -7.85 3.70 -1.58
N PRO A 115 -6.67 4.30 -1.78
CA PRO A 115 -6.50 5.42 -2.71
C PRO A 115 -6.71 5.07 -4.18
N LEU A 116 -6.71 3.79 -4.56
CA LEU A 116 -6.75 3.37 -5.97
C LEU A 116 -7.92 3.98 -6.77
N PRO A 117 -9.18 4.02 -6.30
CA PRO A 117 -10.27 4.61 -7.07
C PRO A 117 -10.02 6.08 -7.42
N LEU A 118 -9.43 6.86 -6.50
CA LEU A 118 -9.07 8.26 -6.74
C LEU A 118 -7.94 8.38 -7.78
N ILE A 119 -6.97 7.48 -7.72
CA ILE A 119 -5.88 7.41 -8.72
C ILE A 119 -6.44 7.10 -10.10
N LEU A 120 -7.42 6.19 -10.22
CA LEU A 120 -8.06 5.86 -11.50
C LEU A 120 -8.90 7.03 -12.04
N ILE A 121 -9.58 7.78 -11.19
CA ILE A 121 -10.29 9.02 -11.58
C ILE A 121 -9.28 10.05 -12.10
N ALA A 122 -8.18 10.27 -11.39
CA ALA A 122 -7.12 11.18 -11.81
C ALA A 122 -6.51 10.75 -13.15
N TYR A 123 -6.30 9.44 -13.34
CA TYR A 123 -5.84 8.88 -14.60
C TYR A 123 -6.79 9.22 -15.77
N ASP A 124 -8.08 8.94 -15.62
CA ASP A 124 -9.06 9.22 -16.68
C ASP A 124 -9.16 10.73 -16.98
N TYR A 125 -9.06 11.56 -15.95
CA TYR A 125 -9.04 13.02 -16.09
C TYR A 125 -7.81 13.49 -16.88
N LEU A 126 -6.61 13.04 -16.51
CA LEU A 126 -5.34 13.44 -17.13
C LEU A 126 -5.21 12.95 -18.58
N TYR A 127 -5.72 11.77 -18.88
CA TYR A 127 -5.66 11.17 -20.23
C TYR A 127 -6.91 11.47 -21.08
N HIS A 128 -7.76 12.40 -20.65
CA HIS A 128 -8.98 12.85 -21.36
C HIS A 128 -9.88 11.70 -21.82
N ARG A 129 -9.95 10.62 -21.04
CA ARG A 129 -10.77 9.44 -21.38
C ARG A 129 -12.25 9.60 -21.07
N GLY A 130 -12.66 10.76 -20.53
CA GLY A 130 -14.01 11.00 -20.02
C GLY A 130 -14.25 10.33 -18.67
N LEU A 131 -14.98 11.01 -17.80
CA LEU A 131 -15.36 10.46 -16.50
C LEU A 131 -16.60 9.60 -16.65
N PHE A 132 -16.49 8.33 -16.36
CA PHE A 132 -17.60 7.38 -16.40
C PHE A 132 -18.02 6.99 -14.96
N PRO A 133 -18.96 7.69 -14.33
CA PRO A 133 -19.30 7.51 -12.92
C PRO A 133 -19.69 6.06 -12.57
N LYS A 134 -20.31 5.34 -13.50
CA LYS A 134 -20.67 3.92 -13.30
C LYS A 134 -19.46 3.00 -13.08
N ARG A 135 -18.29 3.31 -13.65
CA ARG A 135 -17.08 2.50 -13.44
C ARG A 135 -16.56 2.65 -12.02
N TYR A 136 -16.52 3.88 -11.51
CA TYR A 136 -16.01 4.17 -10.16
C TYR A 136 -16.98 3.71 -9.08
N LEU A 137 -18.28 3.68 -9.36
CA LEU A 137 -19.30 3.22 -8.43
C LEU A 137 -18.99 1.83 -7.86
N TRP A 138 -18.51 0.90 -8.69
CA TRP A 138 -18.16 -0.44 -8.25
C TRP A 138 -16.97 -0.46 -7.29
N TYR A 139 -15.96 0.38 -7.53
CA TYR A 139 -14.82 0.51 -6.61
C TYR A 139 -15.25 1.10 -5.27
N PHE A 140 -16.08 2.13 -5.28
CA PHE A 140 -16.62 2.71 -4.04
C PHE A 140 -17.54 1.74 -3.30
N LEU A 141 -18.33 0.96 -4.02
CA LEU A 141 -19.19 -0.06 -3.42
C LEU A 141 -18.38 -1.15 -2.72
N ILE A 142 -17.30 -1.65 -3.34
CA ILE A 142 -16.40 -2.62 -2.72
C ILE A 142 -15.66 -1.99 -1.53
N SER A 143 -15.23 -0.73 -1.63
CA SER A 143 -14.61 -0.01 -0.51
C SER A 143 -15.57 0.10 0.67
N THR A 144 -16.83 0.46 0.41
CA THR A 144 -17.87 0.57 1.45
C THR A 144 -18.17 -0.79 2.07
N LEU A 145 -18.29 -1.84 1.25
CA LEU A 145 -18.49 -3.20 1.73
C LEU A 145 -17.33 -3.65 2.63
N TYR A 146 -16.08 -3.39 2.21
CA TYR A 146 -14.90 -3.71 3.02
C TYR A 146 -14.91 -2.98 4.36
N LEU A 147 -15.24 -1.68 4.38
CA LEU A 147 -15.36 -0.91 5.61
C LEU A 147 -16.45 -1.46 6.53
N TYR A 148 -17.60 -1.80 5.95
CA TYR A 148 -18.68 -2.43 6.70
C TYR A 148 -18.23 -3.75 7.35
N LEU A 149 -17.60 -4.63 6.57
CA LEU A 149 -17.08 -5.89 7.10
C LEU A 149 -16.05 -5.66 8.21
N ARG A 150 -15.13 -4.72 8.02
CA ARG A 150 -14.05 -4.45 8.98
C ARG A 150 -14.57 -3.86 10.29
N PHE A 151 -15.48 -2.90 10.24
CA PHE A 151 -15.94 -2.19 11.43
C PHE A 151 -17.10 -2.87 12.15
N PHE A 152 -17.94 -3.63 11.45
CA PHE A 152 -19.12 -4.25 12.05
C PHE A 152 -19.00 -5.76 12.28
N LEU A 153 -18.35 -6.50 11.37
CA LEU A 153 -18.25 -7.96 11.48
C LEU A 153 -16.92 -8.44 12.06
N LEU A 154 -15.83 -7.73 11.76
CA LEU A 154 -14.46 -8.11 12.14
C LEU A 154 -13.88 -7.16 13.20
N TYR A 155 -14.76 -6.42 13.88
CA TYR A 155 -14.38 -5.48 14.92
C TYR A 155 -13.56 -6.17 16.03
N ASN A 156 -12.36 -5.64 16.29
CA ASN A 156 -11.49 -6.12 17.35
C ASN A 156 -11.38 -5.03 18.44
N PRO A 157 -12.07 -5.18 19.58
CA PRO A 157 -12.05 -4.18 20.64
C PRO A 157 -10.67 -3.96 21.28
N ALA A 158 -9.73 -4.89 21.12
CA ALA A 158 -8.37 -4.75 21.65
C ALA A 158 -7.53 -3.68 20.92
N GLU A 159 -7.80 -3.42 19.64
CA GLU A 159 -7.12 -2.36 18.88
C GLU A 159 -7.56 -0.95 19.32
N ASP A 160 -8.79 -0.80 19.81
CA ASP A 160 -9.37 0.50 20.18
C ASP A 160 -8.77 1.12 21.44
N THR A 161 -8.17 0.33 22.32
CA THR A 161 -7.71 0.82 23.62
C THR A 161 -6.52 1.76 23.56
N LEU A 162 -5.64 1.61 22.59
CA LEU A 162 -4.46 2.48 22.40
C LEU A 162 -4.81 3.72 21.56
N ILE A 163 -5.58 3.53 20.49
CA ILE A 163 -5.94 4.60 19.57
C ILE A 163 -6.90 5.60 20.24
N ASN A 164 -7.84 5.14 21.05
CA ASN A 164 -8.83 6.00 21.74
C ASN A 164 -8.24 6.89 22.84
N LYS A 165 -7.01 6.63 23.29
CA LYS A 165 -6.31 7.48 24.27
C LYS A 165 -5.82 8.80 23.67
N VAL A 166 -5.74 8.91 22.34
CA VAL A 166 -5.23 10.10 21.65
C VAL A 166 -6.40 10.96 21.15
N PRO A 167 -6.52 12.24 21.53
CA PRO A 167 -7.55 13.14 21.04
C PRO A 167 -7.60 13.22 19.52
N LEU A 168 -8.81 13.26 18.95
CA LEU A 168 -9.02 13.31 17.49
C LEU A 168 -8.23 14.44 16.82
N LEU A 169 -8.18 15.61 17.44
CA LEU A 169 -7.44 16.76 16.91
C LEU A 169 -5.95 16.47 16.75
N MET A 170 -5.35 15.77 17.70
CA MET A 170 -3.92 15.39 17.62
C MET A 170 -3.67 14.34 16.54
N ARG A 171 -4.62 13.39 16.33
CA ARG A 171 -4.54 12.43 15.20
C ARG A 171 -4.61 13.15 13.86
N LEU A 172 -5.51 14.11 13.70
CA LEU A 172 -5.61 14.90 12.47
C LEU A 172 -4.36 15.76 12.24
N ALA A 173 -3.82 16.36 13.29
CA ALA A 173 -2.59 17.17 13.20
C ALA A 173 -1.34 16.34 12.84
N SER A 174 -1.31 15.05 13.13
CA SER A 174 -0.19 14.17 12.77
C SER A 174 -0.20 13.72 11.30
N ILE A 175 -1.32 13.82 10.59
CA ILE A 175 -1.43 13.38 9.19
C ILE A 175 -0.43 14.11 8.27
N PRO A 176 -0.32 15.46 8.28
CA PRO A 176 0.65 16.17 7.44
C PRO A 176 2.10 15.76 7.75
N VAL A 177 2.41 15.56 9.03
CA VAL A 177 3.75 15.15 9.47
C VAL A 177 4.07 13.74 8.95
N ALA A 178 3.13 12.80 9.06
CA ALA A 178 3.29 11.45 8.52
C ALA A 178 3.48 11.45 7.00
N ILE A 179 2.70 12.26 6.28
CA ILE A 179 2.84 12.41 4.82
C ILE A 179 4.23 12.96 4.48
N PHE A 180 4.67 14.03 5.16
CA PHE A 180 5.99 14.60 4.93
C PHE A 180 7.13 13.59 5.19
N TYR A 181 7.03 12.84 6.29
CA TYR A 181 8.02 11.80 6.63
C TYR A 181 8.07 10.70 5.57
N ASN A 182 6.93 10.23 5.10
CA ASN A 182 6.86 9.21 4.04
C ASN A 182 7.46 9.73 2.71
N ILE A 183 7.17 10.99 2.34
CA ILE A 183 7.77 11.60 1.15
C ILE A 183 9.29 11.74 1.31
N LYS A 184 9.76 12.18 2.49
CA LYS A 184 11.18 12.28 2.81
C LYS A 184 11.88 10.92 2.68
N LEU A 185 11.31 9.86 3.24
CA LEU A 185 11.86 8.50 3.15
C LEU A 185 11.86 7.96 1.72
N LEU A 186 10.85 8.32 0.93
CA LEU A 186 10.79 7.93 -0.47
C LEU A 186 11.89 8.58 -1.31
N LEU A 187 12.18 9.87 -1.05
CA LEU A 187 13.17 10.64 -1.82
C LEU A 187 14.60 10.50 -1.27
N PHE A 188 14.73 10.41 0.06
CA PHE A 188 16.01 10.37 0.76
C PHE A 188 16.01 9.27 1.84
N PRO A 189 16.17 8.00 1.47
CA PRO A 189 16.14 6.85 2.40
C PRO A 189 17.45 6.71 3.20
N ILE A 190 17.91 7.77 3.88
CA ILE A 190 19.21 7.82 4.56
C ILE A 190 19.13 7.21 5.98
N SER A 191 17.98 7.22 6.63
CA SER A 191 17.77 6.71 7.98
C SER A 191 16.54 5.81 8.03
N LEU A 192 16.70 4.56 7.56
CA LEU A 192 15.67 3.55 7.71
C LEU A 192 15.76 2.94 9.11
N VAL A 193 14.71 3.06 9.89
CA VAL A 193 14.56 2.48 11.22
C VAL A 193 13.37 1.53 11.15
N SER A 194 13.53 0.32 11.71
CA SER A 194 12.44 -0.69 11.72
C SER A 194 11.23 -0.26 12.54
N ASP A 195 11.44 0.58 13.55
CA ASP A 195 10.38 1.19 14.35
C ASP A 195 10.54 2.70 14.33
N TYR A 196 9.67 3.38 13.60
CA TYR A 196 9.56 4.83 13.72
C TYR A 196 8.92 5.14 15.07
N PRO A 197 9.44 6.15 15.80
CA PRO A 197 8.90 6.51 17.10
C PRO A 197 7.38 6.60 17.01
N SER A 198 6.72 5.72 17.77
CA SER A 198 5.27 5.68 17.88
C SER A 198 4.74 7.07 18.21
N PHE A 199 3.47 7.32 17.97
CA PHE A 199 2.76 8.58 18.20
C PHE A 199 3.06 9.28 19.54
N ASP A 200 3.54 8.56 20.55
CA ASP A 200 4.00 9.12 21.82
C ASP A 200 5.13 10.14 21.68
N PHE A 201 5.94 10.03 20.63
CA PHE A 201 7.00 11.02 20.35
C PHE A 201 6.41 12.35 19.83
N LEU A 202 5.35 12.30 19.02
CA LEU A 202 4.65 13.49 18.52
C LEU A 202 3.76 14.15 19.60
N LEU A 203 3.42 13.41 20.65
CA LEU A 203 2.57 13.86 21.75
C LEU A 203 3.34 14.56 22.89
N ARG A 204 4.67 14.50 22.91
CA ARG A 204 5.49 15.25 23.88
C ARG A 204 5.66 16.68 23.39
N PRO A 205 5.11 17.70 24.09
CA PRO A 205 5.18 19.11 23.67
C PRO A 205 6.61 19.62 23.47
N ALA A 206 7.60 19.03 24.16
CA ALA A 206 9.02 19.37 23.97
C ALA A 206 9.56 18.92 22.60
N VAL A 207 9.02 17.89 21.99
CA VAL A 207 9.53 17.31 20.73
C VAL A 207 8.96 18.04 19.52
N SER A 208 7.73 18.55 19.61
CA SER A 208 7.15 19.39 18.55
C SER A 208 7.98 20.66 18.32
N VAL A 209 8.57 21.24 19.36
CA VAL A 209 9.44 22.40 19.27
C VAL A 209 10.79 22.04 18.62
N TYR A 210 11.37 20.87 18.93
CA TYR A 210 12.61 20.41 18.31
C TYR A 210 12.43 20.01 16.84
N LEU A 211 11.27 19.44 16.46
CA LEU A 211 10.96 19.14 15.07
C LEU A 211 10.79 20.42 14.23
N ILE A 212 10.14 21.43 14.78
CA ILE A 212 10.01 22.74 14.12
C ILE A 212 11.38 23.42 13.98
N ALA A 213 12.23 23.33 14.99
CA ALA A 213 13.60 23.89 14.96
C ALA A 213 14.55 23.09 14.05
N ALA A 214 14.33 21.80 13.83
CA ALA A 214 15.12 21.00 12.89
C ALA A 214 14.66 21.10 11.43
N MET A 215 13.51 21.75 11.19
CA MET A 215 12.94 22.02 9.88
C MET A 215 13.20 23.47 9.41
N SER A 216 13.73 24.34 10.27
CA SER A 216 14.22 25.68 9.96
C SER A 216 15.73 25.68 9.70
#